data_f4bc9ffb8fb68f04266f79060b450b1d
#
_entry.id   f4bc9ffb8fb68f04266f79060b450b1d
#
_cell.length_a   1.000
_cell.length_b   1.000
_cell.length_c   1.000
_cell.angle_alpha   90.00
_cell.angle_beta   90.00
_cell.angle_gamma   90.00
#
_symmetry.space_group_name_H-M   'P 1'
#
loop_
_entity.id
_entity.type
_entity.pdbx_description
1 polymer ?
#
loop_
_entity_poly.entity_id
_entity_poly.type
_entity_poly.pdbx_seq_one_letter_code
_entity_poly.pdbx_strand_id
1 'polypeptide(L)'
;MASSDASAAGATSTYLVVYKDKTSTSGAGKAVSAAGGQLVATYAPISVVVARSASADFAVRMRAVKGVEGAVATTRFASAVDGGAVGADASATGDTTTDAPSVPANGVAGLNDSLSGLQWDMTQIKVGEAHAVSTGSPTVLVGDIDTGLDYTHPDLAPNVDAAASVNCVSGVPVAGVVAAMDDNGHGTHTAGTIAAAANGIGMVGVAPSVKIAGIKAGNAAGFFFPEAVVCSFMWAADHGVDVTNNSYFADPWLFNCRNDAEQRAIWTAERRAIKYAQSKGVLVVAAEGNQADDLSHPTVDATSPDDTTPVTRDISNACAVVPTEVPGVVGVSATGNKQMKSFYSSYGISEVDVAAPGGDSILQQTAAAPNGRVLSTWPASLLTSTCLPARRVIDASGAAYCYQQGTSMASPHAAGVAALIASVTGKTGGALSAALQDAVNPIPCPTDVSAYAFFPALDGGAAQTCEGTLTQNSWFGAGEIDALKAVG
;
A
#
# COMPACT_ATOMS: atom_id res chain seq x y z
N MET A 1 -2.75 57.59 11.66
CA MET A 1 -2.70 56.57 10.60
C MET A 1 -2.91 55.23 11.29
N ALA A 2 -4.09 54.66 11.18
CA ALA A 2 -4.41 53.38 11.77
C ALA A 2 -3.94 52.30 10.79
N SER A 3 -2.98 51.49 11.22
CA SER A 3 -2.57 50.27 10.52
C SER A 3 -3.70 49.23 10.66
N SER A 4 -4.35 48.90 9.58
CA SER A 4 -5.29 47.81 9.50
C SER A 4 -4.51 46.49 9.56
N ASP A 5 -4.53 45.82 10.70
CA ASP A 5 -4.14 44.42 10.82
C ASP A 5 -5.12 43.58 9.97
N ALA A 6 -4.71 43.26 8.74
CA ALA A 6 -5.33 42.21 7.98
C ALA A 6 -4.95 40.87 8.66
N SER A 7 -5.86 40.35 9.49
CA SER A 7 -5.77 39.01 10.00
C SER A 7 -5.63 38.05 8.81
N ALA A 8 -4.50 37.38 8.69
CA ALA A 8 -4.29 36.33 7.72
C ALA A 8 -5.39 35.28 7.91
N ALA A 9 -6.25 35.08 6.90
CA ALA A 9 -7.23 34.02 6.92
C ALA A 9 -6.46 32.70 7.12
N GLY A 10 -6.74 31.99 8.23
CA GLY A 10 -6.04 30.74 8.56
C GLY A 10 -6.18 29.74 7.42
N ALA A 11 -5.13 28.94 7.19
CA ALA A 11 -5.16 27.87 6.21
C ALA A 11 -6.34 26.92 6.51
N THR A 12 -7.06 26.48 5.48
CA THR A 12 -8.17 25.54 5.62
C THR A 12 -7.62 24.14 5.80
N SER A 13 -7.96 23.48 6.91
CA SER A 13 -7.59 22.09 7.19
C SER A 13 -8.75 21.14 6.91
N THR A 14 -8.42 19.90 6.54
CA THR A 14 -9.36 18.79 6.45
C THR A 14 -9.46 18.08 7.80
N TYR A 15 -10.66 17.61 8.12
CA TYR A 15 -10.97 16.96 9.40
C TYR A 15 -11.76 15.69 9.17
N LEU A 16 -11.39 14.63 9.91
CA LEU A 16 -12.27 13.50 10.17
C LEU A 16 -13.10 13.80 11.43
N VAL A 17 -14.41 13.61 11.34
CA VAL A 17 -15.34 13.66 12.48
C VAL A 17 -15.98 12.29 12.62
N VAL A 18 -15.67 11.62 13.71
CA VAL A 18 -16.09 10.25 14.01
C VAL A 18 -17.24 10.32 15.01
N TYR A 19 -18.40 9.83 14.61
CA TYR A 19 -19.53 9.65 15.50
C TYR A 19 -19.44 8.28 16.18
N LYS A 20 -20.10 8.12 17.32
CA LYS A 20 -20.24 6.82 17.97
C LYS A 20 -20.83 5.81 16.99
N ASP A 21 -20.38 4.57 17.11
CA ASP A 21 -20.82 3.51 16.20
C ASP A 21 -22.35 3.47 16.05
N LYS A 22 -22.83 3.26 14.82
CA LYS A 22 -24.23 3.24 14.43
C LYS A 22 -25.01 4.53 14.73
N THR A 23 -24.35 5.63 15.03
CA THR A 23 -25.00 6.94 15.20
C THR A 23 -25.30 7.54 13.83
N SER A 24 -26.53 8.03 13.63
CA SER A 24 -26.92 8.71 12.39
C SER A 24 -26.12 9.99 12.18
N THR A 25 -25.61 10.15 10.97
CA THR A 25 -24.89 11.35 10.52
C THR A 25 -25.79 12.36 9.78
N SER A 26 -27.11 12.16 9.77
CA SER A 26 -28.07 13.03 9.04
C SER A 26 -28.02 14.49 9.48
N GLY A 27 -27.66 14.75 10.74
CA GLY A 27 -27.49 16.11 11.29
C GLY A 27 -26.08 16.69 11.13
N ALA A 28 -25.13 15.95 10.53
CA ALA A 28 -23.72 16.35 10.50
C ALA A 28 -23.48 17.67 9.78
N GLY A 29 -24.14 17.93 8.64
CA GLY A 29 -24.01 19.19 7.91
C GLY A 29 -24.33 20.41 8.75
N LYS A 30 -25.43 20.36 9.54
CA LYS A 30 -25.81 21.45 10.46
C LYS A 30 -24.79 21.62 11.58
N ALA A 31 -24.32 20.50 12.16
CA ALA A 31 -23.32 20.53 13.24
C ALA A 31 -21.98 21.09 12.76
N VAL A 32 -21.49 20.65 11.60
CA VAL A 32 -20.26 21.11 10.96
C VAL A 32 -20.34 22.62 10.68
N SER A 33 -21.46 23.09 10.09
CA SER A 33 -21.64 24.52 9.82
C SER A 33 -21.68 25.35 11.09
N ALA A 34 -22.36 24.87 12.14
CA ALA A 34 -22.41 25.55 13.45
C ALA A 34 -21.03 25.59 14.14
N ALA A 35 -20.15 24.62 13.86
CA ALA A 35 -18.78 24.61 14.34
C ALA A 35 -17.82 25.49 13.53
N GLY A 36 -18.28 26.09 12.42
CA GLY A 36 -17.48 26.95 11.55
C GLY A 36 -16.75 26.19 10.43
N GLY A 37 -17.31 25.04 10.01
CA GLY A 37 -16.75 24.22 8.93
C GLY A 37 -17.73 24.05 7.76
N GLN A 38 -17.24 23.37 6.72
CA GLN A 38 -17.98 22.91 5.56
C GLN A 38 -17.97 21.38 5.53
N LEU A 39 -19.11 20.74 5.40
CA LEU A 39 -19.20 19.30 5.18
C LEU A 39 -18.70 18.97 3.78
N VAL A 40 -17.79 18.00 3.68
CA VAL A 40 -17.16 17.55 2.44
C VAL A 40 -17.76 16.22 1.99
N ALA A 41 -17.77 15.22 2.89
CA ALA A 41 -18.34 13.91 2.62
C ALA A 41 -19.01 13.30 3.85
N THR A 42 -19.92 12.37 3.62
CA THR A 42 -20.61 11.60 4.68
C THR A 42 -20.53 10.11 4.36
N TYR A 43 -19.85 9.38 5.22
CA TYR A 43 -19.73 7.92 5.17
C TYR A 43 -20.65 7.31 6.23
N ALA A 44 -21.96 7.38 5.94
CA ALA A 44 -23.02 7.02 6.87
C ALA A 44 -22.92 5.57 7.41
N PRO A 45 -22.57 4.54 6.59
CA PRO A 45 -22.44 3.16 7.07
C PRO A 45 -21.43 2.98 8.20
N ILE A 46 -20.42 3.85 8.27
CA ILE A 46 -19.35 3.79 9.28
C ILE A 46 -19.42 4.93 10.29
N SER A 47 -20.45 5.80 10.22
CA SER A 47 -20.65 6.94 11.11
C SER A 47 -19.47 7.92 11.13
N VAL A 48 -18.87 8.19 9.95
CA VAL A 48 -17.76 9.12 9.76
C VAL A 48 -18.14 10.20 8.74
N VAL A 49 -17.71 11.43 8.98
CA VAL A 49 -17.80 12.52 8.01
C VAL A 49 -16.47 13.21 7.81
N VAL A 50 -16.25 13.73 6.60
CA VAL A 50 -15.13 14.60 6.25
C VAL A 50 -15.63 16.03 6.22
N ALA A 51 -14.87 16.94 6.85
CA ALA A 51 -15.19 18.36 6.87
C ALA A 51 -13.95 19.20 6.59
N ARG A 52 -14.14 20.44 6.15
CA ARG A 52 -13.06 21.44 6.02
C ARG A 52 -13.37 22.65 6.89
N SER A 53 -12.34 23.21 7.54
CA SER A 53 -12.50 24.43 8.34
C SER A 53 -11.19 25.21 8.43
N ALA A 54 -11.30 26.55 8.46
CA ALA A 54 -10.21 27.46 8.80
C ALA A 54 -10.26 27.83 10.30
N SER A 55 -11.25 27.35 11.07
CA SER A 55 -11.39 27.63 12.50
C SER A 55 -10.46 26.73 13.31
N ALA A 56 -9.55 27.32 14.09
CA ALA A 56 -8.65 26.60 14.99
C ALA A 56 -9.42 25.78 16.06
N ASP A 57 -10.62 26.22 16.42
CA ASP A 57 -11.46 25.55 17.42
C ASP A 57 -12.40 24.50 16.83
N PHE A 58 -12.36 24.23 15.52
CA PHE A 58 -13.33 23.36 14.85
C PHE A 58 -13.41 21.97 15.51
N ALA A 59 -12.27 21.30 15.70
CA ALA A 59 -12.24 19.98 16.33
C ALA A 59 -12.81 19.98 17.75
N VAL A 60 -12.48 21.01 18.53
CA VAL A 60 -13.00 21.17 19.91
C VAL A 60 -14.52 21.32 19.90
N ARG A 61 -15.05 22.17 19.01
CA ARG A 61 -16.51 22.39 18.88
C ARG A 61 -17.21 21.12 18.39
N MET A 62 -16.62 20.39 17.46
CA MET A 62 -17.19 19.13 16.97
C MET A 62 -17.19 18.04 18.04
N ARG A 63 -16.15 17.93 18.86
CA ARG A 63 -16.13 17.00 20.01
C ARG A 63 -17.20 17.30 21.07
N ALA A 64 -17.67 18.53 21.14
CA ALA A 64 -18.79 18.91 22.04
C ALA A 64 -20.18 18.53 21.48
N VAL A 65 -20.28 18.14 20.20
CA VAL A 65 -21.54 17.74 19.58
C VAL A 65 -21.98 16.37 20.11
N LYS A 66 -23.23 16.25 20.52
CA LYS A 66 -23.80 14.97 21.04
C LYS A 66 -23.65 13.87 19.96
N GLY A 67 -23.03 12.77 20.35
CA GLY A 67 -22.83 11.61 19.48
C GLY A 67 -21.49 11.60 18.74
N VAL A 68 -20.72 12.67 18.73
CA VAL A 68 -19.33 12.68 18.24
C VAL A 68 -18.43 12.06 19.32
N GLU A 69 -17.57 11.12 18.91
CA GLU A 69 -16.57 10.50 19.79
C GLU A 69 -15.15 11.00 19.47
N GLY A 70 -14.92 11.56 18.28
CA GLY A 70 -13.64 12.13 17.87
C GLY A 70 -13.80 13.15 16.75
N ALA A 71 -12.92 14.15 16.74
CA ALA A 71 -12.74 15.06 15.62
C ALA A 71 -11.27 15.47 15.60
N VAL A 72 -10.61 15.31 14.45
CA VAL A 72 -9.17 15.50 14.30
C VAL A 72 -8.86 16.07 12.91
N ALA A 73 -7.86 16.96 12.83
CA ALA A 73 -7.28 17.36 11.56
C ALA A 73 -6.44 16.20 11.00
N THR A 74 -6.58 15.93 9.71
CA THR A 74 -5.86 14.83 9.03
C THR A 74 -4.50 15.26 8.51
N THR A 75 -4.35 16.56 8.24
CA THR A 75 -3.05 17.18 7.93
C THR A 75 -2.80 18.26 8.96
N ARG A 76 -1.67 18.24 9.62
CA ARG A 76 -1.34 19.30 10.60
C ARG A 76 -0.67 20.51 9.97
N PHE A 77 -0.02 20.34 8.82
CA PHE A 77 0.89 21.36 8.32
C PHE A 77 1.02 21.32 6.79
N ALA A 78 0.18 22.04 6.10
CA ALA A 78 0.44 22.41 4.72
C ALA A 78 1.37 23.63 4.70
N SER A 79 2.62 23.48 5.08
CA SER A 79 3.70 24.31 4.57
C SER A 79 4.57 23.38 3.74
N ALA A 80 4.72 23.72 2.45
CA ALA A 80 5.64 23.04 1.57
C ALA A 80 7.04 23.01 2.21
N VAL A 81 7.38 21.89 2.84
CA VAL A 81 8.76 21.51 3.01
C VAL A 81 9.12 20.87 1.68
N ASP A 82 10.13 21.43 0.99
CA ASP A 82 10.64 20.85 -0.26
C ASP A 82 10.81 19.35 -0.08
N GLY A 83 10.07 18.58 -0.89
CA GLY A 83 9.85 17.16 -0.69
C GLY A 83 11.12 16.32 -0.72
N GLY A 84 11.52 15.91 0.44
CA GLY A 84 12.16 14.61 0.55
C GLY A 84 11.02 13.58 0.54
N ALA A 85 10.82 12.89 -0.56
CA ALA A 85 9.91 11.76 -0.62
C ALA A 85 10.36 10.72 0.41
N VAL A 86 9.76 10.71 1.58
CA VAL A 86 9.89 9.66 2.58
C VAL A 86 8.78 8.64 2.31
N GLY A 87 8.76 8.15 1.10
CA GLY A 87 7.88 7.05 0.71
C GLY A 87 8.68 6.12 -0.15
N ALA A 88 8.76 4.89 0.23
CA ALA A 88 9.19 3.73 -0.54
C ALA A 88 10.68 3.57 -0.89
N ASP A 89 11.60 4.48 -0.62
CA ASP A 89 13.01 4.20 -0.95
C ASP A 89 14.05 4.87 -0.03
N ALA A 90 13.95 4.69 1.29
CA ALA A 90 15.00 5.09 2.25
C ALA A 90 16.35 4.37 2.00
N SER A 91 16.43 3.45 1.04
CA SER A 91 17.63 2.71 0.67
C SER A 91 18.37 3.29 -0.55
N ALA A 92 18.14 4.55 -0.93
CA ALA A 92 18.76 5.17 -2.10
C ALA A 92 20.32 5.33 -2.02
N THR A 93 20.96 4.91 -0.95
CA THR A 93 22.40 5.07 -0.74
C THR A 93 23.22 3.90 -1.25
N GLY A 94 23.05 3.45 -2.47
CA GLY A 94 23.86 2.34 -2.99
C GLY A 94 23.83 2.15 -4.50
N ASP A 95 23.03 2.91 -5.22
CA ASP A 95 22.85 2.69 -6.64
C ASP A 95 23.90 3.46 -7.48
N THR A 96 25.03 2.81 -7.72
CA THR A 96 26.13 3.37 -8.56
C THR A 96 26.19 2.76 -9.96
N THR A 97 25.26 1.86 -10.33
CA THR A 97 25.25 1.21 -11.65
C THR A 97 24.59 2.10 -12.69
N THR A 98 25.30 2.38 -13.78
CA THR A 98 24.86 3.25 -14.89
C THR A 98 24.27 2.51 -16.07
N ASP A 99 24.26 1.18 -16.05
CA ASP A 99 23.84 0.36 -17.21
C ASP A 99 22.52 -0.36 -16.91
N ALA A 100 21.54 -0.20 -17.82
CA ALA A 100 20.35 -1.03 -17.81
C ALA A 100 20.78 -2.52 -17.94
N PRO A 101 20.22 -3.44 -17.13
CA PRO A 101 20.57 -4.84 -17.21
C PRO A 101 20.23 -5.40 -18.60
N SER A 102 21.15 -6.18 -19.17
CA SER A 102 20.87 -6.92 -20.41
C SER A 102 19.79 -7.96 -20.13
N VAL A 103 18.76 -8.01 -20.97
CA VAL A 103 17.73 -9.06 -20.90
C VAL A 103 18.39 -10.42 -21.05
N PRO A 104 18.25 -11.36 -20.11
CA PRO A 104 18.76 -12.71 -20.27
C PRO A 104 18.17 -13.37 -21.53
N ALA A 105 18.98 -14.13 -22.24
CA ALA A 105 18.57 -14.80 -23.50
C ALA A 105 17.49 -15.89 -23.29
N ASN A 106 17.28 -16.32 -22.03
CA ASN A 106 16.27 -17.31 -21.66
C ASN A 106 15.20 -16.61 -20.83
N GLY A 107 14.02 -16.42 -21.42
CA GLY A 107 12.84 -15.92 -20.69
C GLY A 107 12.44 -16.85 -19.54
N VAL A 108 11.57 -16.36 -18.66
CA VAL A 108 10.94 -17.16 -17.60
C VAL A 108 10.07 -18.25 -18.25
N ALA A 109 10.21 -19.48 -17.80
CA ALA A 109 9.40 -20.59 -18.34
C ALA A 109 7.90 -20.26 -18.21
N GLY A 110 7.18 -20.33 -19.31
CA GLY A 110 5.73 -20.04 -19.36
C GLY A 110 5.36 -18.56 -19.53
N LEU A 111 6.33 -17.63 -19.52
CA LEU A 111 6.09 -16.20 -19.76
C LEU A 111 6.76 -15.79 -21.08
N ASN A 112 6.03 -15.06 -21.94
CA ASN A 112 6.46 -14.74 -23.30
C ASN A 112 6.63 -13.25 -23.59
N ASP A 113 6.35 -12.37 -22.61
CA ASP A 113 6.49 -10.93 -22.78
C ASP A 113 7.97 -10.53 -22.85
N SER A 114 8.29 -9.47 -23.60
CA SER A 114 9.64 -9.13 -24.03
C SER A 114 10.64 -8.89 -22.88
N LEU A 115 10.18 -8.48 -21.69
CA LEU A 115 11.00 -8.27 -20.50
C LEU A 115 10.81 -9.35 -19.42
N SER A 116 10.04 -10.42 -19.69
CA SER A 116 9.76 -11.48 -18.71
C SER A 116 11.04 -12.13 -18.15
N GLY A 117 12.13 -12.16 -18.95
CA GLY A 117 13.44 -12.62 -18.49
C GLY A 117 14.06 -11.79 -17.35
N LEU A 118 13.54 -10.59 -17.07
CA LEU A 118 13.98 -9.72 -15.97
C LEU A 118 13.14 -9.89 -14.70
N GLN A 119 12.06 -10.69 -14.77
CA GLN A 119 11.11 -10.93 -13.68
C GLN A 119 11.52 -12.16 -12.84
N TRP A 120 12.62 -12.04 -12.10
CA TRP A 120 13.10 -13.10 -11.19
C TRP A 120 12.06 -13.45 -10.11
N ASP A 121 11.30 -12.45 -9.68
CA ASP A 121 10.21 -12.49 -8.72
C ASP A 121 9.10 -13.45 -9.16
N MET A 122 8.68 -13.37 -10.43
CA MET A 122 7.68 -14.25 -11.01
C MET A 122 8.16 -15.70 -11.08
N THR A 123 9.46 -15.91 -11.33
CA THR A 123 10.07 -17.25 -11.31
C THR A 123 10.07 -17.81 -9.89
N GLN A 124 10.43 -16.99 -8.89
CA GLN A 124 10.55 -17.40 -7.49
C GLN A 124 9.23 -17.94 -6.94
N ILE A 125 8.11 -17.31 -7.26
CA ILE A 125 6.78 -17.72 -6.82
C ILE A 125 6.00 -18.55 -7.84
N LYS A 126 6.66 -19.05 -8.91
CA LYS A 126 6.14 -19.99 -9.92
C LYS A 126 4.92 -19.46 -10.70
N VAL A 127 4.95 -18.18 -11.09
CA VAL A 127 3.87 -17.58 -11.87
C VAL A 127 3.75 -18.22 -13.25
N GLY A 128 4.86 -18.53 -13.94
CA GLY A 128 4.84 -19.16 -15.25
C GLY A 128 4.16 -20.52 -15.24
N GLU A 129 4.41 -21.33 -14.21
CA GLU A 129 3.76 -22.64 -14.02
C GLU A 129 2.28 -22.46 -13.67
N ALA A 130 1.93 -21.46 -12.86
CA ALA A 130 0.55 -21.15 -12.53
C ALA A 130 -0.25 -20.73 -13.76
N HIS A 131 0.33 -19.94 -14.67
CA HIS A 131 -0.32 -19.49 -15.90
C HIS A 131 -0.64 -20.64 -16.86
N ALA A 132 0.07 -21.77 -16.78
CA ALA A 132 -0.31 -22.98 -17.52
C ALA A 132 -1.63 -23.59 -17.03
N VAL A 133 -2.09 -23.24 -15.80
CA VAL A 133 -3.36 -23.69 -15.20
C VAL A 133 -4.40 -22.58 -15.29
N SER A 134 -4.07 -21.35 -14.84
CA SER A 134 -4.97 -20.20 -14.85
C SER A 134 -4.17 -18.90 -14.88
N THR A 135 -4.60 -17.96 -15.70
CA THR A 135 -4.09 -16.57 -15.76
C THR A 135 -5.01 -15.58 -15.00
N GLY A 136 -5.99 -16.11 -14.27
CA GLY A 136 -7.05 -15.31 -13.62
C GLY A 136 -8.33 -15.23 -14.46
N SER A 137 -9.30 -14.46 -13.96
CA SER A 137 -10.60 -14.26 -14.62
C SER A 137 -10.97 -12.77 -14.68
N PRO A 138 -11.53 -12.27 -15.79
CA PRO A 138 -12.00 -10.90 -15.89
C PRO A 138 -13.23 -10.61 -15.02
N THR A 139 -13.76 -11.60 -14.33
CA THR A 139 -14.83 -11.44 -13.34
C THR A 139 -14.28 -11.09 -11.95
N VAL A 140 -12.97 -11.22 -11.73
CA VAL A 140 -12.29 -10.81 -10.50
C VAL A 140 -11.74 -9.40 -10.68
N LEU A 141 -12.06 -8.51 -9.75
CA LEU A 141 -11.63 -7.13 -9.73
C LEU A 141 -10.67 -6.87 -8.57
N VAL A 142 -9.46 -6.45 -8.88
CA VAL A 142 -8.50 -5.98 -7.88
C VAL A 142 -8.53 -4.45 -7.85
N GLY A 143 -8.70 -3.87 -6.65
CA GLY A 143 -8.57 -2.44 -6.42
C GLY A 143 -7.17 -2.13 -5.90
N ASP A 144 -6.38 -1.43 -6.69
CA ASP A 144 -5.07 -0.95 -6.25
C ASP A 144 -5.24 0.41 -5.57
N ILE A 145 -5.26 0.39 -4.22
CA ILE A 145 -5.36 1.61 -3.41
C ILE A 145 -3.95 2.18 -3.24
N ASP A 146 -3.61 3.12 -4.13
CA ASP A 146 -2.25 3.64 -4.24
C ASP A 146 -2.24 5.09 -4.78
N THR A 147 -1.15 5.55 -5.40
CA THR A 147 -0.99 6.90 -5.97
C THR A 147 -1.78 7.12 -7.27
N GLY A 148 -2.46 6.11 -7.77
CA GLY A 148 -3.22 6.10 -9.00
C GLY A 148 -2.73 5.04 -9.99
N LEU A 149 -3.20 5.09 -11.23
CA LEU A 149 -2.88 4.13 -12.26
C LEU A 149 -2.76 4.82 -13.62
N ASP A 150 -1.66 4.57 -14.35
CA ASP A 150 -1.56 4.98 -15.75
C ASP A 150 -2.37 4.03 -16.64
N TYR A 151 -3.64 4.38 -16.85
CA TYR A 151 -4.56 3.60 -17.67
C TYR A 151 -4.18 3.58 -19.16
N THR A 152 -3.19 4.38 -19.58
CA THR A 152 -2.69 4.44 -20.97
C THR A 152 -1.49 3.54 -21.19
N HIS A 153 -0.88 3.00 -20.10
CA HIS A 153 0.25 2.10 -20.22
C HIS A 153 -0.12 0.83 -21.00
N PRO A 154 0.65 0.44 -22.05
CA PRO A 154 0.27 -0.67 -22.95
C PRO A 154 0.01 -2.00 -22.24
N ASP A 155 0.77 -2.29 -21.19
CA ASP A 155 0.63 -3.51 -20.39
C ASP A 155 -0.55 -3.48 -19.42
N LEU A 156 -1.07 -2.31 -19.07
CA LEU A 156 -2.18 -2.18 -18.11
C LEU A 156 -3.51 -1.95 -18.79
N ALA A 157 -3.54 -1.16 -19.87
CA ALA A 157 -4.75 -0.73 -20.58
C ALA A 157 -5.75 -1.86 -20.87
N PRO A 158 -5.36 -3.10 -21.26
CA PRO A 158 -6.31 -4.19 -21.52
C PRO A 158 -7.11 -4.63 -20.29
N ASN A 159 -6.54 -4.47 -19.09
CA ASN A 159 -7.09 -4.98 -17.84
C ASN A 159 -7.74 -3.91 -16.97
N VAL A 160 -7.57 -2.62 -17.29
CA VAL A 160 -8.12 -1.53 -16.50
C VAL A 160 -9.65 -1.56 -16.47
N ASP A 161 -10.23 -1.48 -15.27
CA ASP A 161 -11.65 -1.19 -15.07
C ASP A 161 -11.83 0.32 -14.83
N ALA A 162 -12.28 0.99 -15.87
CA ALA A 162 -12.46 2.45 -15.84
C ALA A 162 -13.63 2.89 -14.94
N ALA A 163 -14.63 2.04 -14.76
CA ALA A 163 -15.82 2.37 -13.96
C ALA A 163 -15.57 2.25 -12.46
N ALA A 164 -14.73 1.28 -12.06
CA ALA A 164 -14.34 1.09 -10.67
C ALA A 164 -13.17 1.99 -10.26
N SER A 165 -12.47 2.63 -11.22
CA SER A 165 -11.36 3.56 -10.90
C SER A 165 -11.88 4.90 -10.38
N VAL A 166 -11.14 5.50 -9.41
CA VAL A 166 -11.57 6.68 -8.64
C VAL A 166 -10.38 7.46 -8.10
N ASN A 167 -10.56 8.76 -7.91
CA ASN A 167 -9.67 9.60 -7.10
C ASN A 167 -10.34 9.92 -5.76
N CYS A 168 -9.73 9.52 -4.67
CA CYS A 168 -10.15 9.71 -3.29
C CYS A 168 -9.30 10.71 -2.50
N VAL A 169 -8.24 11.28 -3.08
CA VAL A 169 -7.25 12.15 -2.38
C VAL A 169 -7.90 13.27 -1.57
N SER A 170 -9.01 13.83 -2.04
CA SER A 170 -9.71 14.91 -1.32
C SER A 170 -10.67 14.45 -0.22
N GLY A 171 -10.74 13.14 0.05
CA GLY A 171 -11.73 12.53 0.94
C GLY A 171 -13.13 12.45 0.35
N VAL A 172 -13.29 12.74 -0.96
CA VAL A 172 -14.53 12.61 -1.73
C VAL A 172 -14.23 11.85 -3.00
N PRO A 173 -15.01 10.82 -3.36
CA PRO A 173 -14.75 10.06 -4.58
C PRO A 173 -15.04 10.91 -5.83
N VAL A 174 -14.04 11.01 -6.71
CA VAL A 174 -14.18 11.54 -8.06
C VAL A 174 -13.98 10.37 -9.01
N ALA A 175 -15.10 9.84 -9.51
CA ALA A 175 -15.11 8.62 -10.32
C ALA A 175 -14.45 8.82 -11.69
N GLY A 176 -13.90 7.73 -12.19
CA GLY A 176 -13.36 7.62 -13.53
C GLY A 176 -11.85 7.58 -13.60
N VAL A 177 -11.37 6.82 -14.57
CA VAL A 177 -9.96 6.50 -14.77
C VAL A 177 -9.07 7.73 -14.99
N VAL A 178 -9.62 8.79 -15.65
CA VAL A 178 -8.88 10.05 -15.84
C VAL A 178 -8.59 10.75 -14.51
N ALA A 179 -9.55 10.72 -13.58
CA ALA A 179 -9.37 11.29 -12.24
C ALA A 179 -8.37 10.46 -11.41
N ALA A 180 -8.30 9.16 -11.67
CA ALA A 180 -7.40 8.20 -11.00
C ALA A 180 -6.01 8.11 -11.63
N MET A 181 -5.68 8.96 -12.63
CA MET A 181 -4.34 8.96 -13.25
C MET A 181 -3.26 9.13 -12.21
N ASP A 182 -2.22 8.30 -12.35
CA ASP A 182 -1.04 8.33 -11.48
C ASP A 182 -0.16 9.55 -11.77
N ASP A 183 0.17 10.28 -10.75
CA ASP A 183 1.06 11.46 -10.79
C ASP A 183 2.33 11.29 -9.91
N ASN A 184 2.60 10.04 -9.48
CA ASN A 184 3.76 9.66 -8.68
C ASN A 184 4.58 8.54 -9.35
N GLY A 185 3.92 7.48 -9.81
CA GLY A 185 4.49 6.29 -10.45
C GLY A 185 4.36 5.02 -9.62
N HIS A 186 4.23 5.14 -8.29
CA HIS A 186 4.21 4.00 -7.38
C HIS A 186 3.00 3.09 -7.64
N GLY A 187 1.78 3.64 -7.78
CA GLY A 187 0.58 2.85 -8.03
C GLY A 187 0.57 2.19 -9.43
N THR A 188 1.17 2.82 -10.44
CA THR A 188 1.33 2.16 -11.74
C THR A 188 2.26 0.95 -11.62
N HIS A 189 3.29 1.01 -10.76
CA HIS A 189 4.20 -0.11 -10.51
C HIS A 189 3.49 -1.27 -9.80
N THR A 190 2.74 -1.01 -8.75
CA THR A 190 2.01 -2.04 -8.01
C THR A 190 0.93 -2.68 -8.86
N ALA A 191 0.17 -1.89 -9.62
CA ALA A 191 -0.83 -2.41 -10.57
C ALA A 191 -0.23 -3.33 -11.64
N GLY A 192 0.97 -3.01 -12.16
CA GLY A 192 1.67 -3.85 -13.14
C GLY A 192 2.06 -5.22 -12.56
N THR A 193 2.58 -5.24 -11.35
CA THR A 193 2.90 -6.49 -10.65
C THR A 193 1.67 -7.38 -10.48
N ILE A 194 0.49 -6.79 -10.22
CA ILE A 194 -0.77 -7.54 -10.09
C ILE A 194 -1.26 -8.04 -11.46
N ALA A 195 -1.41 -7.14 -12.45
CA ALA A 195 -2.30 -7.36 -13.58
C ALA A 195 -1.77 -6.85 -14.93
N ALA A 196 -0.45 -6.66 -15.10
CA ALA A 196 0.10 -6.41 -16.43
C ALA A 196 -0.31 -7.54 -17.38
N ALA A 197 -0.80 -7.17 -18.57
CA ALA A 197 -1.42 -8.11 -19.50
C ALA A 197 -0.39 -9.00 -20.18
N ALA A 198 -0.69 -10.28 -20.38
CA ALA A 198 0.13 -11.18 -21.21
C ALA A 198 -0.12 -10.86 -22.69
N ASN A 199 0.59 -9.90 -23.26
CA ASN A 199 0.34 -9.32 -24.58
C ASN A 199 1.58 -9.29 -25.49
N GLY A 200 2.72 -9.85 -25.05
CA GLY A 200 3.99 -9.90 -25.77
C GLY A 200 4.81 -8.61 -25.61
N ILE A 201 4.36 -7.65 -24.82
CA ILE A 201 5.04 -6.38 -24.54
C ILE A 201 5.55 -6.43 -23.11
N GLY A 202 6.76 -5.95 -22.87
CA GLY A 202 7.28 -5.69 -21.54
C GLY A 202 7.21 -6.86 -20.59
N MET A 203 6.39 -6.76 -19.55
CA MET A 203 6.29 -7.71 -18.45
C MET A 203 4.87 -8.26 -18.30
N VAL A 204 4.72 -9.35 -17.55
CA VAL A 204 3.42 -9.93 -17.21
C VAL A 204 3.16 -9.83 -15.70
N GLY A 205 1.93 -9.52 -15.30
CA GLY A 205 1.50 -9.55 -13.91
C GLY A 205 1.27 -10.96 -13.37
N VAL A 206 1.12 -11.08 -12.05
CA VAL A 206 0.78 -12.35 -11.40
C VAL A 206 -0.56 -12.91 -11.90
N ALA A 207 -1.54 -12.04 -12.14
CA ALA A 207 -2.89 -12.41 -12.60
C ALA A 207 -3.28 -11.60 -13.86
N PRO A 208 -2.69 -11.88 -15.04
CA PRO A 208 -2.78 -11.02 -16.21
C PRO A 208 -4.15 -11.00 -16.91
N SER A 209 -5.11 -11.76 -16.42
CA SER A 209 -6.48 -11.79 -16.97
C SER A 209 -7.55 -11.25 -16.00
N VAL A 210 -7.17 -10.78 -14.80
CA VAL A 210 -8.11 -10.10 -13.88
C VAL A 210 -8.31 -8.64 -14.29
N LYS A 211 -9.34 -7.99 -13.74
CA LYS A 211 -9.51 -6.55 -13.86
C LYS A 211 -8.81 -5.81 -12.73
N ILE A 212 -8.26 -4.63 -13.05
CA ILE A 212 -7.59 -3.74 -12.12
C ILE A 212 -8.25 -2.35 -12.11
N ALA A 213 -8.58 -1.84 -10.94
CA ALA A 213 -9.07 -0.48 -10.75
C ALA A 213 -8.02 0.34 -10.01
N GLY A 214 -7.65 1.50 -10.55
CA GLY A 214 -6.85 2.49 -9.84
C GLY A 214 -7.73 3.22 -8.83
N ILE A 215 -7.49 2.99 -7.54
CA ILE A 215 -8.15 3.70 -6.44
C ILE A 215 -7.13 4.67 -5.86
N LYS A 216 -7.08 5.88 -6.42
CA LYS A 216 -6.08 6.88 -6.04
C LYS A 216 -6.36 7.46 -4.66
N ALA A 217 -5.60 7.02 -3.67
CA ALA A 217 -5.59 7.54 -2.29
C ALA A 217 -4.36 8.41 -2.01
N GLY A 218 -3.22 8.07 -2.62
CA GLY A 218 -1.97 8.82 -2.51
C GLY A 218 -1.96 10.07 -3.40
N ASN A 219 -1.43 11.17 -2.87
CA ASN A 219 -1.18 12.38 -3.65
C ASN A 219 0.14 12.28 -4.46
N ALA A 220 0.46 13.30 -5.26
CA ALA A 220 1.68 13.32 -6.07
C ALA A 220 2.99 13.20 -5.28
N ALA A 221 2.99 13.57 -4.00
CA ALA A 221 4.14 13.42 -3.11
C ALA A 221 4.21 12.05 -2.41
N GLY A 222 3.21 11.18 -2.60
CA GLY A 222 3.16 9.85 -2.01
C GLY A 222 2.53 9.78 -0.62
N PHE A 223 1.85 10.83 -0.12
CA PHE A 223 1.14 10.81 1.15
C PHE A 223 -0.28 10.26 1.01
N PHE A 224 -0.68 9.42 1.98
CA PHE A 224 -1.98 8.73 2.07
C PHE A 224 -2.75 9.20 3.31
N PHE A 225 -3.38 10.35 3.22
CA PHE A 225 -4.09 10.92 4.36
C PHE A 225 -5.38 10.15 4.71
N PRO A 226 -5.79 10.14 5.99
CA PRO A 226 -6.87 9.29 6.50
C PRO A 226 -8.22 9.46 5.79
N GLU A 227 -8.56 10.67 5.36
CA GLU A 227 -9.79 10.91 4.59
C GLU A 227 -9.78 10.22 3.21
N ALA A 228 -8.59 10.15 2.58
CA ALA A 228 -8.41 9.46 1.31
C ALA A 228 -8.51 7.94 1.50
N VAL A 229 -7.88 7.41 2.56
CA VAL A 229 -7.95 5.99 2.92
C VAL A 229 -9.39 5.56 3.21
N VAL A 230 -10.12 6.33 4.02
CA VAL A 230 -11.56 6.09 4.30
C VAL A 230 -12.38 6.09 3.01
N CYS A 231 -12.20 7.11 2.16
CA CYS A 231 -12.88 7.19 0.85
C CYS A 231 -12.62 5.94 0.00
N SER A 232 -11.37 5.49 -0.06
CA SER A 232 -10.93 4.38 -0.92
C SER A 232 -11.54 3.04 -0.51
N PHE A 233 -11.54 2.71 0.77
CA PHE A 233 -12.18 1.48 1.27
C PHE A 233 -13.70 1.52 1.14
N MET A 234 -14.33 2.67 1.34
CA MET A 234 -15.77 2.82 1.11
C MET A 234 -16.11 2.64 -0.38
N TRP A 235 -15.28 3.18 -1.27
CA TRP A 235 -15.44 3.00 -2.71
C TRP A 235 -15.26 1.55 -3.13
N ALA A 236 -14.18 0.90 -2.71
CA ALA A 236 -13.90 -0.51 -3.00
C ALA A 236 -15.06 -1.42 -2.56
N ALA A 237 -15.60 -1.19 -1.34
CA ALA A 237 -16.73 -1.94 -0.77
C ALA A 237 -18.02 -1.83 -1.63
N ASP A 238 -18.26 -0.67 -2.22
CA ASP A 238 -19.51 -0.37 -2.93
C ASP A 238 -19.41 -0.61 -4.45
N HIS A 239 -18.21 -0.93 -4.99
CA HIS A 239 -17.96 -1.11 -6.43
C HIS A 239 -17.47 -2.52 -6.80
N GLY A 240 -17.72 -3.53 -5.95
CA GLY A 240 -17.51 -4.94 -6.29
C GLY A 240 -16.05 -5.35 -6.38
N VAL A 241 -15.17 -4.68 -5.65
CA VAL A 241 -13.76 -5.09 -5.53
C VAL A 241 -13.66 -6.38 -4.72
N ASP A 242 -12.94 -7.37 -5.23
CA ASP A 242 -12.72 -8.67 -4.57
C ASP A 242 -11.49 -8.64 -3.66
N VAL A 243 -10.41 -8.01 -4.12
CA VAL A 243 -9.13 -7.89 -3.42
C VAL A 243 -8.64 -6.46 -3.50
N THR A 244 -8.14 -5.88 -2.39
CA THR A 244 -7.38 -4.63 -2.47
C THR A 244 -5.91 -4.87 -2.21
N ASN A 245 -5.03 -4.20 -2.98
CA ASN A 245 -3.63 -3.99 -2.65
C ASN A 245 -3.49 -2.66 -1.92
N ASN A 246 -2.65 -2.63 -0.87
CA ASN A 246 -2.40 -1.45 -0.06
C ASN A 246 -0.91 -1.38 0.26
N SER A 247 -0.16 -0.65 -0.57
CA SER A 247 1.31 -0.57 -0.49
C SER A 247 1.76 0.71 0.19
N TYR A 248 1.14 1.07 1.33
CA TYR A 248 1.37 2.29 2.09
C TYR A 248 1.07 2.09 3.58
N PHE A 249 1.49 3.03 4.42
CA PHE A 249 0.87 3.29 5.72
C PHE A 249 0.07 4.61 5.66
N ALA A 250 -0.93 4.74 6.52
CA ALA A 250 -1.78 5.93 6.53
C ALA A 250 -1.11 7.09 7.27
N ASP A 251 -0.77 8.15 6.51
CA ASP A 251 -0.10 9.34 7.03
C ASP A 251 -1.00 10.17 7.95
N PRO A 252 -0.48 11.03 8.82
CA PRO A 252 0.96 11.29 8.99
C PRO A 252 1.60 10.43 10.09
N TRP A 253 0.91 9.43 10.60
CA TRP A 253 1.40 8.62 11.72
C TRP A 253 1.71 7.20 11.26
N LEU A 254 2.99 6.79 11.27
CA LEU A 254 3.34 5.38 11.05
C LEU A 254 2.58 4.51 12.07
N PHE A 255 2.69 4.85 13.35
CA PHE A 255 1.93 4.17 14.40
C PHE A 255 0.81 5.05 14.93
N ASN A 256 -0.43 4.66 14.74
CA ASN A 256 -1.62 5.31 15.28
C ASN A 256 -1.91 4.81 16.70
N CYS A 257 -1.68 5.65 17.72
CA CYS A 257 -1.81 5.28 19.13
C CYS A 257 -3.24 5.43 19.64
N ARG A 258 -3.86 4.33 20.07
CA ARG A 258 -5.26 4.29 20.58
C ARG A 258 -5.42 4.94 21.94
N ASN A 259 -4.35 5.16 22.70
CA ASN A 259 -4.33 5.91 23.95
C ASN A 259 -4.20 7.43 23.73
N ASP A 260 -3.87 7.90 22.54
CA ASP A 260 -3.99 9.29 22.11
C ASP A 260 -5.38 9.56 21.52
N ALA A 261 -6.02 10.66 21.87
CA ALA A 261 -7.41 10.94 21.47
C ALA A 261 -7.56 11.27 19.98
N GLU A 262 -6.57 11.94 19.38
CA GLU A 262 -6.59 12.35 17.99
C GLU A 262 -6.26 11.16 17.09
N GLN A 263 -5.16 10.43 17.38
CA GLN A 263 -4.76 9.25 16.62
C GLN A 263 -5.79 8.12 16.74
N ARG A 264 -6.45 7.97 17.91
CA ARG A 264 -7.57 7.04 18.08
C ARG A 264 -8.76 7.39 17.18
N ALA A 265 -9.02 8.66 16.90
CA ALA A 265 -10.10 9.05 15.99
C ALA A 265 -9.74 8.66 14.54
N ILE A 266 -8.50 8.84 14.11
CA ILE A 266 -7.98 8.37 12.83
C ILE A 266 -8.12 6.85 12.73
N TRP A 267 -7.47 6.12 13.64
CA TRP A 267 -7.57 4.66 13.73
C TRP A 267 -9.00 4.14 13.68
N THR A 268 -9.91 4.79 14.40
CA THR A 268 -11.32 4.35 14.45
C THR A 268 -12.00 4.52 13.08
N ALA A 269 -11.77 5.64 12.40
CA ALA A 269 -12.37 5.91 11.10
C ALA A 269 -11.87 4.93 10.03
N GLU A 270 -10.57 4.75 9.94
CA GLU A 270 -9.93 3.85 8.96
C GLU A 270 -10.29 2.39 9.21
N ARG A 271 -10.16 1.93 10.46
CA ARG A 271 -10.57 0.57 10.84
C ARG A 271 -12.03 0.30 10.49
N ARG A 272 -12.94 1.28 10.67
CA ARG A 272 -14.36 1.10 10.30
C ARG A 272 -14.53 0.99 8.79
N ALA A 273 -13.80 1.76 8.00
CA ALA A 273 -13.84 1.70 6.55
C ALA A 273 -13.31 0.35 6.03
N ILE A 274 -12.16 -0.11 6.56
CA ILE A 274 -11.59 -1.43 6.25
C ILE A 274 -12.56 -2.55 6.64
N LYS A 275 -13.14 -2.51 7.86
CA LYS A 275 -14.13 -3.49 8.31
C LYS A 275 -15.41 -3.47 7.47
N TYR A 276 -15.81 -2.31 6.97
CA TYR A 276 -16.94 -2.22 6.04
C TYR A 276 -16.61 -2.94 4.73
N ALA A 277 -15.43 -2.69 4.15
CA ALA A 277 -14.99 -3.40 2.95
C ALA A 277 -14.91 -4.91 3.17
N GLN A 278 -14.29 -5.37 4.27
CA GLN A 278 -14.26 -6.79 4.65
C GLN A 278 -15.67 -7.40 4.81
N SER A 279 -16.63 -6.64 5.34
CA SER A 279 -18.02 -7.09 5.47
C SER A 279 -18.74 -7.29 4.13
N LYS A 280 -18.22 -6.70 3.07
CA LYS A 280 -18.69 -6.88 1.69
C LYS A 280 -17.96 -8.00 0.95
N GLY A 281 -17.04 -8.68 1.61
CA GLY A 281 -16.28 -9.78 1.04
C GLY A 281 -14.93 -9.39 0.45
N VAL A 282 -14.53 -8.11 0.56
CA VAL A 282 -13.22 -7.65 0.07
C VAL A 282 -12.10 -8.27 0.92
N LEU A 283 -11.12 -8.90 0.28
CA LEU A 283 -9.86 -9.24 0.92
C LEU A 283 -8.93 -8.03 0.87
N VAL A 284 -8.40 -7.63 2.01
CA VAL A 284 -7.44 -6.52 2.12
C VAL A 284 -6.05 -7.10 2.31
N VAL A 285 -5.14 -6.79 1.38
CA VAL A 285 -3.72 -7.18 1.42
C VAL A 285 -2.89 -5.91 1.60
N ALA A 286 -1.93 -5.93 2.52
CA ALA A 286 -1.15 -4.74 2.86
C ALA A 286 0.34 -5.04 3.09
N ALA A 287 1.17 -4.06 2.75
CA ALA A 287 2.60 -4.07 2.99
C ALA A 287 2.92 -3.86 4.47
N GLU A 288 3.91 -4.59 5.02
CA GLU A 288 4.34 -4.49 6.43
C GLU A 288 5.12 -3.21 6.76
N GLY A 289 5.71 -2.54 5.77
CA GLY A 289 6.56 -1.36 5.98
C GLY A 289 8.04 -1.64 5.76
N ASN A 290 8.82 -0.56 5.69
CA ASN A 290 10.23 -0.62 5.26
C ASN A 290 11.22 -0.10 6.32
N GLN A 291 10.81 -0.09 7.59
CA GLN A 291 11.57 0.43 8.71
C GLN A 291 12.38 -0.65 9.44
N ALA A 292 12.26 -1.91 9.02
CA ALA A 292 12.84 -3.08 9.70
C ALA A 292 12.35 -3.22 11.16
N ASP A 293 11.18 -2.69 11.47
CA ASP A 293 10.61 -2.67 12.81
C ASP A 293 9.90 -3.99 13.15
N ASP A 294 9.94 -4.37 14.42
CA ASP A 294 9.10 -5.42 14.98
C ASP A 294 7.74 -4.84 15.39
N LEU A 295 6.74 -4.99 14.51
CA LEU A 295 5.40 -4.45 14.73
C LEU A 295 4.66 -5.15 15.89
N SER A 296 5.05 -6.38 16.24
CA SER A 296 4.48 -7.08 17.40
C SER A 296 5.00 -6.53 18.73
N HIS A 297 6.16 -5.87 18.74
CA HIS A 297 6.78 -5.32 19.94
C HIS A 297 7.27 -3.87 19.73
N PRO A 298 6.42 -2.94 19.28
CA PRO A 298 6.84 -1.57 18.99
C PRO A 298 7.20 -0.84 20.28
N THR A 299 8.32 -0.11 20.27
CA THR A 299 8.80 0.64 21.44
C THR A 299 9.04 2.12 21.18
N VAL A 300 9.43 2.46 19.97
CA VAL A 300 9.77 3.83 19.56
C VAL A 300 9.17 4.07 18.16
N ASP A 301 8.74 5.30 17.91
CA ASP A 301 8.44 5.83 16.59
C ASP A 301 9.25 7.11 16.40
N ALA A 302 10.16 7.11 15.45
CA ALA A 302 10.98 8.26 15.07
C ALA A 302 10.65 8.77 13.67
N THR A 303 9.68 8.15 13.00
CA THR A 303 9.23 8.47 11.65
C THR A 303 8.11 9.52 11.65
N SER A 304 7.25 9.50 12.66
CA SER A 304 6.02 10.32 12.69
C SER A 304 6.18 11.65 13.42
N PRO A 305 5.38 12.69 13.03
CA PRO A 305 4.59 12.74 11.80
C PRO A 305 5.49 12.94 10.59
N ASP A 306 5.19 12.30 9.47
CA ASP A 306 6.02 12.34 8.26
C ASP A 306 5.66 13.48 7.30
N ASP A 307 4.51 14.13 7.51
CA ASP A 307 4.11 15.35 6.80
C ASP A 307 4.80 16.63 7.33
N THR A 308 5.64 16.49 8.36
CA THR A 308 6.45 17.56 8.97
C THR A 308 7.77 16.99 9.53
N THR A 309 8.47 17.76 10.38
CA THR A 309 9.65 17.22 11.09
C THR A 309 9.22 16.13 12.08
N PRO A 310 9.70 14.91 11.94
CA PRO A 310 9.38 13.81 12.85
C PRO A 310 9.81 14.11 14.30
N VAL A 311 9.07 13.56 15.25
CA VAL A 311 9.36 13.67 16.68
C VAL A 311 9.43 12.27 17.27
N THR A 312 10.61 11.88 17.74
CA THR A 312 10.79 10.60 18.43
C THR A 312 9.87 10.51 19.63
N ARG A 313 9.11 9.43 19.72
CA ARG A 313 8.14 9.15 20.79
C ARG A 313 8.19 7.70 21.24
N ASP A 314 8.01 7.47 22.54
CA ASP A 314 7.82 6.13 23.07
C ASP A 314 6.42 5.64 22.70
N ILE A 315 6.32 4.43 22.19
CA ILE A 315 5.09 3.76 21.79
C ILE A 315 4.97 2.38 22.45
N SER A 316 3.89 1.68 22.16
CA SER A 316 3.63 0.32 22.65
C SER A 316 2.57 -0.34 21.78
N ASN A 317 2.17 -1.58 22.06
CA ASN A 317 1.06 -2.28 21.38
C ASN A 317 -0.31 -1.56 21.50
N ALA A 318 -0.39 -0.40 22.17
CA ALA A 318 -1.53 0.50 22.02
C ALA A 318 -1.53 1.27 20.71
N CYS A 319 -0.40 1.28 19.98
CA CYS A 319 -0.19 1.93 18.70
C CYS A 319 -0.13 0.86 17.60
N ALA A 320 -0.59 1.19 16.40
CA ALA A 320 -0.68 0.24 15.31
C ALA A 320 -0.51 0.94 13.94
N VAL A 321 0.08 0.24 12.99
CA VAL A 321 0.21 0.66 11.60
C VAL A 321 -1.09 0.36 10.84
N VAL A 322 -1.58 1.34 10.07
CA VAL A 322 -2.77 1.18 9.22
C VAL A 322 -2.32 1.18 7.75
N PRO A 323 -2.81 0.25 6.91
CA PRO A 323 -3.86 -0.75 7.16
C PRO A 323 -3.38 -2.08 7.74
N THR A 324 -2.07 -2.38 7.76
CA THR A 324 -1.56 -3.74 7.95
C THR A 324 -1.99 -4.39 9.27
N GLU A 325 -1.95 -3.65 10.38
CA GLU A 325 -2.35 -4.18 11.70
C GLU A 325 -3.86 -4.10 11.99
N VAL A 326 -4.70 -3.81 11.00
CA VAL A 326 -6.17 -3.90 11.18
C VAL A 326 -6.59 -5.36 11.10
N PRO A 327 -7.24 -5.94 12.12
CA PRO A 327 -7.56 -7.36 12.15
C PRO A 327 -8.24 -7.87 10.87
N GLY A 328 -7.71 -8.95 10.27
CA GLY A 328 -8.20 -9.58 9.05
C GLY A 328 -7.72 -8.90 7.75
N VAL A 329 -6.81 -7.96 7.84
CA VAL A 329 -5.91 -7.57 6.75
C VAL A 329 -4.83 -8.64 6.64
N VAL A 330 -4.37 -8.95 5.44
CA VAL A 330 -3.25 -9.86 5.20
C VAL A 330 -1.98 -9.02 5.14
N GLY A 331 -1.13 -9.15 6.15
CA GLY A 331 0.16 -8.50 6.23
C GLY A 331 1.22 -9.24 5.42
N VAL A 332 1.95 -8.50 4.57
CA VAL A 332 2.93 -9.07 3.63
C VAL A 332 4.33 -8.52 3.87
N SER A 333 5.25 -9.38 4.32
CA SER A 333 6.67 -9.04 4.40
C SER A 333 7.39 -9.24 3.06
N ALA A 334 8.57 -8.62 2.92
CA ALA A 334 9.34 -8.69 1.69
C ALA A 334 10.47 -9.72 1.75
N THR A 335 10.63 -10.47 0.65
CA THR A 335 11.80 -11.32 0.38
C THR A 335 12.58 -10.81 -0.83
N GLY A 336 13.87 -11.14 -0.89
CA GLY A 336 14.71 -10.96 -2.08
C GLY A 336 14.95 -12.28 -2.81
N ASN A 337 15.80 -12.25 -3.83
CA ASN A 337 16.04 -13.39 -4.73
C ASN A 337 16.84 -14.57 -4.13
N LYS A 338 17.20 -14.50 -2.86
CA LYS A 338 17.74 -15.62 -2.06
C LYS A 338 16.73 -16.19 -1.06
N GLN A 339 15.47 -15.76 -1.16
CA GLN A 339 14.38 -16.13 -0.23
C GLN A 339 14.70 -15.81 1.24
N MET A 340 15.54 -14.80 1.47
CA MET A 340 15.76 -14.24 2.79
C MET A 340 14.79 -13.06 2.97
N LYS A 341 14.47 -12.69 4.22
CA LYS A 341 13.76 -11.43 4.49
C LYS A 341 14.58 -10.26 3.94
N SER A 342 13.96 -9.33 3.25
CA SER A 342 14.65 -8.12 2.78
C SER A 342 15.11 -7.29 3.98
N PHE A 343 16.31 -6.70 3.88
CA PHE A 343 16.96 -6.03 5.03
C PHE A 343 16.08 -4.96 5.68
N TYR A 344 15.26 -4.28 4.88
CA TYR A 344 14.39 -3.19 5.30
C TYR A 344 13.00 -3.65 5.79
N SER A 345 12.56 -4.86 5.43
CA SER A 345 11.18 -5.29 5.70
C SER A 345 10.87 -5.26 7.19
N SER A 346 9.84 -4.51 7.59
CA SER A 346 9.23 -4.65 8.91
C SER A 346 8.64 -6.05 9.07
N TYR A 347 8.40 -6.49 10.28
CA TYR A 347 8.03 -7.85 10.61
C TYR A 347 7.27 -7.91 11.96
N GLY A 348 6.73 -9.08 12.30
CA GLY A 348 6.07 -9.30 13.58
C GLY A 348 5.37 -10.66 13.61
N ILE A 349 5.36 -11.34 14.77
CA ILE A 349 4.83 -12.71 14.89
C ILE A 349 3.30 -12.78 14.72
N SER A 350 2.60 -11.70 15.05
CA SER A 350 1.16 -11.56 14.91
C SER A 350 0.73 -10.73 13.71
N GLU A 351 1.67 -10.09 12.99
CA GLU A 351 1.37 -9.12 11.94
C GLU A 351 1.62 -9.70 10.55
N VAL A 352 2.73 -10.44 10.37
CA VAL A 352 3.03 -11.07 9.07
C VAL A 352 2.19 -12.33 8.86
N ASP A 353 1.33 -12.32 7.86
CA ASP A 353 0.57 -13.50 7.41
C ASP A 353 1.34 -14.32 6.38
N VAL A 354 1.94 -13.64 5.38
CA VAL A 354 2.73 -14.27 4.30
C VAL A 354 3.90 -13.40 3.90
N ALA A 355 4.87 -13.99 3.21
CA ALA A 355 5.97 -13.27 2.57
C ALA A 355 5.84 -13.31 1.04
N ALA A 356 6.39 -12.32 0.35
CA ALA A 356 6.40 -12.26 -1.10
C ALA A 356 7.65 -11.50 -1.63
N PRO A 357 8.01 -11.63 -2.91
CA PRO A 357 9.12 -10.90 -3.49
C PRO A 357 8.92 -9.38 -3.42
N GLY A 358 9.77 -8.70 -2.65
CA GLY A 358 9.82 -7.23 -2.56
C GLY A 358 11.13 -6.65 -3.05
N GLY A 359 12.12 -7.52 -3.27
CA GLY A 359 13.46 -7.15 -3.69
C GLY A 359 14.39 -6.81 -2.52
N ASP A 360 15.69 -6.95 -2.75
CA ASP A 360 16.75 -6.59 -1.81
C ASP A 360 18.04 -6.29 -2.57
N SER A 361 18.34 -5.03 -2.74
CA SER A 361 19.48 -4.55 -3.52
C SER A 361 20.81 -4.61 -2.79
N ILE A 362 20.84 -5.07 -1.54
CA ILE A 362 22.05 -5.11 -0.71
C ILE A 362 22.44 -6.55 -0.39
N LEU A 363 21.56 -7.34 0.23
CA LEU A 363 21.91 -8.69 0.69
C LEU A 363 21.66 -9.76 -0.36
N GLN A 364 20.79 -9.51 -1.36
CA GLN A 364 20.24 -10.57 -2.19
C GLN A 364 20.37 -10.33 -3.70
N GLN A 365 21.42 -9.66 -4.11
CA GLN A 365 21.80 -9.62 -5.51
C GLN A 365 22.28 -11.00 -5.99
N THR A 366 21.81 -11.43 -7.16
CA THR A 366 22.17 -12.70 -7.80
C THR A 366 22.36 -12.49 -9.31
N ALA A 367 22.78 -13.52 -10.03
CA ALA A 367 22.87 -13.45 -11.49
C ALA A 367 21.48 -13.27 -12.16
N ALA A 368 20.41 -13.77 -11.54
CA ALA A 368 19.03 -13.59 -12.03
C ALA A 368 18.44 -12.23 -11.63
N ALA A 369 18.93 -11.64 -10.54
CA ALA A 369 18.51 -10.34 -10.00
C ALA A 369 19.74 -9.46 -9.73
N PRO A 370 20.46 -8.98 -10.74
CA PRO A 370 21.74 -8.30 -10.55
C PRO A 370 21.61 -6.97 -9.78
N ASN A 371 20.46 -6.29 -9.85
CA ASN A 371 20.17 -5.11 -9.04
C ASN A 371 19.34 -5.41 -7.78
N GLY A 372 18.87 -6.66 -7.60
CA GLY A 372 18.10 -7.11 -6.45
C GLY A 372 16.68 -6.54 -6.35
N ARG A 373 16.18 -5.81 -7.36
CA ARG A 373 14.88 -5.13 -7.35
C ARG A 373 13.84 -5.82 -8.21
N VAL A 374 12.57 -5.46 -8.02
CA VAL A 374 11.41 -5.90 -8.81
C VAL A 374 11.17 -4.92 -9.95
N LEU A 375 11.02 -5.42 -11.17
CA LEU A 375 10.67 -4.64 -12.35
C LEU A 375 9.16 -4.57 -12.50
N SER A 376 8.62 -3.36 -12.73
CA SER A 376 7.21 -3.23 -13.09
C SER A 376 6.94 -1.98 -13.94
N THR A 377 5.71 -1.85 -14.42
CA THR A 377 5.23 -0.76 -15.26
C THR A 377 5.44 0.61 -14.59
N TRP A 378 5.70 1.63 -15.41
CA TRP A 378 5.89 3.00 -14.93
C TRP A 378 5.29 4.01 -15.89
N PRO A 379 4.65 5.10 -15.42
CA PRO A 379 4.14 6.11 -16.35
C PRO A 379 5.29 6.73 -17.16
N ALA A 380 5.19 6.67 -18.49
CA ALA A 380 6.23 7.18 -19.36
C ALA A 380 6.51 8.68 -19.15
N SER A 381 5.46 9.46 -18.80
CA SER A 381 5.56 10.88 -18.49
C SER A 381 6.36 11.18 -17.22
N LEU A 382 6.45 10.23 -16.29
CA LEU A 382 7.13 10.35 -14.99
C LEU A 382 8.49 9.65 -14.95
N LEU A 383 8.83 8.87 -15.99
CA LEU A 383 10.02 8.02 -15.98
C LEU A 383 11.31 8.80 -15.67
N THR A 384 11.45 10.01 -16.19
CA THR A 384 12.66 10.82 -16.00
C THR A 384 12.67 11.65 -14.73
N SER A 385 11.52 11.86 -14.09
CA SER A 385 11.40 12.67 -12.88
C SER A 385 11.38 11.85 -11.60
N THR A 386 10.78 10.63 -11.64
CA THR A 386 10.53 9.84 -10.42
C THR A 386 11.18 8.46 -10.42
N CYS A 387 11.67 7.94 -11.56
CA CYS A 387 12.50 6.73 -11.61
C CYS A 387 13.98 7.09 -11.81
N LEU A 388 14.86 6.58 -10.97
CA LEU A 388 16.30 6.83 -11.08
C LEU A 388 16.88 6.25 -12.40
N PRO A 389 17.86 6.91 -13.05
CA PRO A 389 18.37 6.49 -14.35
C PRO A 389 18.81 5.02 -14.43
N ALA A 390 19.47 4.52 -13.40
CA ALA A 390 19.94 3.14 -13.32
C ALA A 390 18.83 2.09 -13.15
N ARG A 391 17.59 2.53 -12.90
CA ARG A 391 16.41 1.68 -12.67
C ARG A 391 15.45 1.66 -13.84
N ARG A 392 15.68 2.48 -14.86
CA ARG A 392 14.76 2.63 -16.00
C ARG A 392 14.96 1.51 -17.01
N VAL A 393 13.85 0.97 -17.48
CA VAL A 393 13.81 0.05 -18.61
C VAL A 393 12.76 0.56 -19.60
N ILE A 394 13.09 0.55 -20.88
CA ILE A 394 12.15 0.90 -21.97
C ILE A 394 12.09 -0.30 -22.89
N ASP A 395 10.89 -0.82 -23.11
CA ASP A 395 10.64 -1.90 -24.04
C ASP A 395 10.77 -1.42 -25.51
N ALA A 396 10.92 -2.34 -26.44
CA ALA A 396 10.99 -2.04 -27.88
C ALA A 396 9.72 -1.35 -28.41
N SER A 397 8.56 -1.48 -27.73
CA SER A 397 7.34 -0.75 -28.04
C SER A 397 7.36 0.71 -27.58
N GLY A 398 8.32 1.09 -26.75
CA GLY A 398 8.41 2.40 -26.09
C GLY A 398 7.71 2.44 -24.73
N ALA A 399 7.15 1.33 -24.24
CA ALA A 399 6.56 1.25 -22.90
C ALA A 399 7.66 1.36 -21.82
N ALA A 400 7.34 2.05 -20.72
CA ALA A 400 8.29 2.39 -19.67
C ALA A 400 8.10 1.53 -18.42
N TYR A 401 9.22 1.13 -17.82
CA TYR A 401 9.28 0.29 -16.62
C TYR A 401 10.32 0.84 -15.65
N CYS A 402 10.17 0.55 -14.38
CA CYS A 402 11.12 0.97 -13.34
C CYS A 402 11.40 -0.18 -12.37
N TYR A 403 12.66 -0.35 -11.96
CA TYR A 403 13.03 -1.24 -10.88
C TYR A 403 12.81 -0.58 -9.53
N GLN A 404 12.03 -1.21 -8.65
CA GLN A 404 11.78 -0.76 -7.29
C GLN A 404 12.00 -1.89 -6.28
N GLN A 405 12.11 -1.53 -4.99
CA GLN A 405 12.11 -2.49 -3.88
C GLN A 405 11.30 -1.93 -2.72
N GLY A 406 10.70 -2.81 -1.95
CA GLY A 406 9.90 -2.46 -0.77
C GLY A 406 8.90 -3.57 -0.46
N THR A 407 8.33 -3.55 0.73
CA THR A 407 7.13 -4.33 1.04
C THR A 407 5.97 -3.90 0.14
N SER A 408 6.03 -2.67 -0.40
CA SER A 408 5.15 -2.16 -1.46
C SER A 408 5.20 -2.97 -2.75
N MET A 409 6.30 -3.68 -3.05
CA MET A 409 6.40 -4.59 -4.20
C MET A 409 6.00 -6.02 -3.82
N ALA A 410 6.13 -6.39 -2.54
CA ALA A 410 5.71 -7.70 -2.03
C ALA A 410 4.16 -7.83 -1.97
N SER A 411 3.48 -6.84 -1.44
CA SER A 411 2.01 -6.82 -1.29
C SER A 411 1.27 -7.08 -2.61
N PRO A 412 1.60 -6.43 -3.76
CA PRO A 412 0.92 -6.69 -5.02
C PRO A 412 1.14 -8.10 -5.57
N HIS A 413 2.27 -8.77 -5.28
CA HIS A 413 2.42 -10.19 -5.61
C HIS A 413 1.39 -11.05 -4.85
N ALA A 414 1.23 -10.81 -3.54
CA ALA A 414 0.25 -11.51 -2.73
C ALA A 414 -1.20 -11.20 -3.14
N ALA A 415 -1.50 -9.94 -3.49
CA ALA A 415 -2.81 -9.56 -4.03
C ALA A 415 -3.09 -10.24 -5.38
N GLY A 416 -2.11 -10.37 -6.26
CA GLY A 416 -2.21 -11.09 -7.52
C GLY A 416 -2.44 -12.59 -7.32
N VAL A 417 -1.73 -13.23 -6.38
CA VAL A 417 -1.95 -14.65 -6.04
C VAL A 417 -3.34 -14.84 -5.44
N ALA A 418 -3.81 -13.93 -4.57
CA ALA A 418 -5.18 -13.96 -4.06
C ALA A 418 -6.22 -13.85 -5.19
N ALA A 419 -5.97 -12.99 -6.19
CA ALA A 419 -6.84 -12.86 -7.35
C ALA A 419 -6.88 -14.13 -8.23
N LEU A 420 -5.76 -14.85 -8.37
CA LEU A 420 -5.71 -16.16 -9.00
C LEU A 420 -6.58 -17.18 -8.22
N ILE A 421 -6.44 -17.25 -6.88
CA ILE A 421 -7.27 -18.12 -6.03
C ILE A 421 -8.76 -17.78 -6.19
N ALA A 422 -9.11 -16.49 -6.11
CA ALA A 422 -10.50 -16.05 -6.29
C ALA A 422 -11.05 -16.47 -7.66
N SER A 423 -10.24 -16.36 -8.72
CA SER A 423 -10.60 -16.72 -10.09
C SER A 423 -10.92 -18.21 -10.26
N VAL A 424 -10.19 -19.11 -9.61
CA VAL A 424 -10.38 -20.57 -9.77
C VAL A 424 -11.33 -21.16 -8.74
N THR A 425 -11.52 -20.50 -7.57
CA THR A 425 -12.31 -21.07 -6.46
C THR A 425 -13.60 -20.34 -6.17
N GLY A 426 -13.73 -19.06 -6.57
CA GLY A 426 -14.83 -18.18 -6.18
C GLY A 426 -14.81 -17.77 -4.70
N LYS A 427 -13.71 -18.03 -3.95
CA LYS A 427 -13.58 -17.61 -2.54
C LYS A 427 -13.46 -16.11 -2.41
N THR A 428 -13.97 -15.56 -1.31
CA THR A 428 -13.93 -14.13 -0.96
C THR A 428 -13.59 -13.93 0.51
N GLY A 429 -13.17 -12.73 0.91
CA GLY A 429 -12.94 -12.33 2.29
C GLY A 429 -12.07 -13.32 3.07
N GLY A 430 -12.47 -13.70 4.29
CA GLY A 430 -11.69 -14.58 5.15
C GLY A 430 -11.41 -15.98 4.59
N ALA A 431 -12.29 -16.52 3.75
CA ALA A 431 -12.03 -17.81 3.09
C ALA A 431 -10.94 -17.69 2.01
N LEU A 432 -10.85 -16.54 1.36
CA LEU A 432 -9.78 -16.22 0.41
C LEU A 432 -8.46 -15.97 1.15
N SER A 433 -8.48 -15.25 2.28
CA SER A 433 -7.31 -15.05 3.15
C SER A 433 -6.71 -16.39 3.61
N ALA A 434 -7.53 -17.30 4.12
CA ALA A 434 -7.06 -18.62 4.53
C ALA A 434 -6.44 -19.40 3.37
N ALA A 435 -7.06 -19.36 2.18
CA ALA A 435 -6.54 -20.03 1.00
C ALA A 435 -5.21 -19.44 0.51
N LEU A 436 -5.00 -18.13 0.68
CA LEU A 436 -3.72 -17.49 0.38
C LEU A 436 -2.62 -17.96 1.34
N GLN A 437 -2.92 -18.03 2.65
CA GLN A 437 -2.00 -18.53 3.67
C GLN A 437 -1.68 -20.05 3.51
N ASP A 438 -2.58 -20.82 2.91
CA ASP A 438 -2.34 -22.23 2.56
C ASP A 438 -1.45 -22.36 1.30
N ALA A 439 -1.49 -21.39 0.39
CA ALA A 439 -0.76 -21.40 -0.88
C ALA A 439 0.67 -20.85 -0.76
N VAL A 440 1.43 -21.30 0.24
CA VAL A 440 2.78 -20.83 0.56
C VAL A 440 3.82 -21.96 0.59
N ASN A 441 5.10 -21.59 0.50
CA ASN A 441 6.23 -22.43 0.84
C ASN A 441 6.78 -21.97 2.19
N PRO A 442 6.69 -22.77 3.26
CA PRO A 442 7.19 -22.38 4.57
C PRO A 442 8.70 -22.13 4.54
N ILE A 443 9.12 -21.03 5.15
CA ILE A 443 10.53 -20.65 5.31
C ILE A 443 10.83 -20.57 6.83
N PRO A 444 11.82 -21.32 7.34
CA PRO A 444 12.16 -21.26 8.77
C PRO A 444 12.86 -19.94 9.12
N CYS A 445 12.80 -19.56 10.38
CA CYS A 445 13.70 -18.53 10.91
C CYS A 445 15.16 -18.92 10.64
N PRO A 446 15.99 -17.98 10.14
CA PRO A 446 17.43 -18.26 9.99
C PRO A 446 18.09 -18.51 11.34
N THR A 447 19.04 -19.43 11.37
CA THR A 447 19.86 -19.70 12.57
C THR A 447 20.96 -18.66 12.77
N ASP A 448 21.29 -17.91 11.72
CA ASP A 448 22.28 -16.83 11.74
C ASP A 448 21.65 -15.57 11.14
N VAL A 449 21.53 -14.53 11.94
CA VAL A 449 21.00 -13.21 11.57
C VAL A 449 22.10 -12.16 11.43
N SER A 450 23.38 -12.56 11.45
CA SER A 450 24.51 -11.62 11.43
C SER A 450 24.53 -10.70 10.21
N ALA A 451 23.98 -11.14 9.09
CA ALA A 451 23.83 -10.31 7.87
C ALA A 451 22.96 -9.06 8.12
N TYR A 452 22.05 -9.11 9.08
CA TYR A 452 21.16 -8.00 9.43
C TYR A 452 21.73 -7.05 10.49
N ALA A 453 22.91 -7.33 11.05
CA ALA A 453 23.51 -6.51 12.10
C ALA A 453 23.80 -5.04 11.67
N PHE A 454 23.92 -4.80 10.36
CA PHE A 454 24.11 -3.47 9.79
C PHE A 454 22.79 -2.77 9.42
N PHE A 455 21.66 -3.41 9.64
CA PHE A 455 20.32 -2.94 9.31
C PHE A 455 19.39 -3.04 10.53
N PRO A 456 19.68 -2.31 11.63
CA PRO A 456 18.76 -2.28 12.76
C PRO A 456 17.44 -1.61 12.35
N ALA A 457 16.42 -1.79 13.16
CA ALA A 457 15.16 -1.06 13.04
C ALA A 457 15.42 0.44 12.95
N LEU A 458 14.75 1.14 12.03
CA LEU A 458 14.88 2.59 11.90
C LEU A 458 14.33 3.29 13.15
N ASP A 459 13.25 2.76 13.69
CA ASP A 459 12.63 3.22 14.91
C ASP A 459 13.30 2.53 16.12
N GLY A 460 14.13 3.28 16.84
CA GLY A 460 14.78 2.84 18.06
C GLY A 460 16.06 2.01 17.90
N GLY A 461 16.49 1.62 16.72
CA GLY A 461 17.76 0.94 16.47
C GLY A 461 17.83 -0.50 16.99
N ALA A 462 16.69 -1.18 17.20
CA ALA A 462 16.64 -2.55 17.67
C ALA A 462 17.21 -3.52 16.63
N ALA A 463 17.92 -4.55 17.09
CA ALA A 463 18.40 -5.62 16.22
C ALA A 463 17.22 -6.46 15.70
N GLN A 464 17.25 -6.81 14.43
CA GLN A 464 16.23 -7.67 13.84
C GLN A 464 16.35 -9.10 14.39
N THR A 465 15.23 -9.67 14.82
CA THR A 465 15.15 -11.03 15.36
C THR A 465 14.01 -11.80 14.71
N CYS A 466 14.18 -13.09 14.52
CA CYS A 466 13.13 -13.95 14.03
C CYS A 466 12.68 -14.90 15.14
N GLU A 467 11.38 -15.00 15.33
CA GLU A 467 10.75 -15.89 16.31
C GLU A 467 9.59 -16.66 15.70
N GLY A 468 9.19 -17.77 16.34
CA GLY A 468 8.07 -18.58 15.89
C GLY A 468 8.49 -19.98 15.43
N THR A 469 7.67 -20.56 14.56
CA THR A 469 7.79 -21.94 14.05
C THR A 469 8.06 -21.96 12.55
N LEU A 470 8.19 -23.16 11.95
CA LEU A 470 8.30 -23.29 10.49
C LEU A 470 7.05 -22.79 9.76
N THR A 471 5.86 -22.97 10.33
CA THR A 471 4.57 -22.68 9.68
C THR A 471 3.96 -21.36 10.11
N GLN A 472 4.58 -20.66 11.04
CA GLN A 472 4.23 -19.29 11.44
C GLN A 472 5.43 -18.68 12.18
N ASN A 473 6.05 -17.69 11.58
CA ASN A 473 7.14 -16.94 12.21
C ASN A 473 7.08 -15.46 11.86
N SER A 474 7.82 -14.66 12.64
CA SER A 474 7.74 -13.21 12.56
C SER A 474 8.29 -12.60 11.26
N TRP A 475 9.09 -13.32 10.47
CA TRP A 475 9.68 -12.82 9.24
C TRP A 475 8.90 -13.19 7.98
N PHE A 476 8.28 -14.37 7.96
CA PHE A 476 7.70 -14.95 6.75
C PHE A 476 6.22 -15.35 6.92
N GLY A 477 5.63 -15.13 8.12
CA GLY A 477 4.28 -15.62 8.41
C GLY A 477 4.17 -17.13 8.19
N ALA A 478 3.16 -17.57 7.43
CA ALA A 478 3.00 -18.96 7.01
C ALA A 478 4.08 -19.42 6.01
N GLY A 479 4.72 -18.48 5.29
CA GLY A 479 5.76 -18.73 4.29
C GLY A 479 5.67 -17.79 3.10
N GLU A 480 6.54 -18.01 2.11
CA GLU A 480 6.48 -17.27 0.85
C GLU A 480 5.40 -17.81 -0.07
N ILE A 481 4.59 -16.94 -0.65
CA ILE A 481 3.51 -17.29 -1.57
C ILE A 481 4.00 -18.14 -2.76
N ASP A 482 3.13 -19.04 -3.25
CA ASP A 482 3.40 -19.91 -4.40
C ASP A 482 2.18 -19.88 -5.34
N ALA A 483 2.31 -19.25 -6.49
CA ALA A 483 1.22 -19.05 -7.43
C ALA A 483 0.72 -20.39 -8.02
N LEU A 484 1.59 -21.40 -8.18
CA LEU A 484 1.17 -22.71 -8.67
C LEU A 484 0.28 -23.43 -7.65
N LYS A 485 0.60 -23.36 -6.35
CA LYS A 485 -0.25 -23.90 -5.29
C LYS A 485 -1.61 -23.19 -5.21
N ALA A 486 -1.64 -21.93 -5.58
CA ALA A 486 -2.86 -21.12 -5.57
C ALA A 486 -3.90 -21.57 -6.61
N VAL A 487 -3.47 -22.19 -7.70
CA VAL A 487 -4.34 -22.60 -8.82
C VAL A 487 -4.45 -24.13 -9.00
N GLY A 488 -3.67 -24.91 -8.26
CA GLY A 488 -3.64 -26.37 -8.24
C GLY A 488 -4.23 -26.90 -6.98
#